data_75f9a53d00b094481cf34c7c7a99e924
#
_entry.id   75f9a53d00b094481cf34c7c7a99e924
#
_cell.length_a   1.000
_cell.length_b   1.000
_cell.length_c   1.000
_cell.angle_alpha   90.00
_cell.angle_beta   90.00
_cell.angle_gamma   90.00
#
_symmetry.space_group_name_H-M   'P 1'
#
loop_
_entity.id
_entity.type
_entity.pdbx_description
1 polymer ?
#
loop_
_entity_poly.entity_id
_entity_poly.type
_entity_poly.pdbx_seq_one_letter_code
_entity_poly.pdbx_strand_id
1 'polypeptide(L)'
;MRHIPIPKSAVYAGVLLCLLSFFSVPAAVAKPGLAAAFYRLQSAVTLPGASPAWDYLTYDAGRSYLFIGRRHAGVTVYDVQTRKVVTTIADSRDANRAILVPQVGRGFTVNEDGSTTEFDFASLKTLRRIHFGRNADSGSYDPVTGQIMFTMGDSREVVFLDARSGRVTARLPMHSSKIEASAPDGQGNILVAERDRDRIVRIDARTHRVTARWPTAPCVQPTGLAYDGKHRRIFVGCRSDHPMLVVMDAGTGRIVATQEIGRGNDGVVYVPSLHRIFTSNGIDGNVVVIRQLGADSYRLDQAVTTRPMARTMAFDARHDRFFLVTAQGVVDPSRKVDRAVAPFYPNVYFDDTFVVLTYAKESEKKQSTR
;
A
#
# COMPACT_ATOMS: atom_id res chain seq x y z
N MET A 1 46.69 -73.63 29.11
CA MET A 1 48.08 -74.15 28.96
C MET A 1 48.73 -73.43 27.80
N ARG A 2 49.99 -73.02 28.05
CA ARG A 2 51.01 -72.46 27.18
C ARG A 2 51.02 -70.97 26.96
N HIS A 3 51.88 -70.34 27.78
CA HIS A 3 52.56 -69.07 27.57
C HIS A 3 53.42 -69.08 26.32
N ILE A 4 53.46 -67.89 25.60
CA ILE A 4 54.56 -67.58 24.70
C ILE A 4 54.89 -66.05 24.92
N PRO A 5 56.21 -65.78 25.02
CA PRO A 5 56.67 -64.52 25.61
C PRO A 5 56.85 -63.37 24.63
N ILE A 6 56.89 -62.15 25.16
CA ILE A 6 57.10 -60.82 24.52
C ILE A 6 58.62 -60.61 24.35
N PRO A 7 59.11 -60.09 23.20
CA PRO A 7 60.43 -59.48 23.14
C PRO A 7 60.35 -57.94 23.26
N LYS A 8 61.20 -57.45 24.13
CA LYS A 8 61.52 -56.02 24.28
C LYS A 8 62.35 -55.49 23.10
N SER A 9 62.07 -54.37 22.51
CA SER A 9 63.11 -53.57 21.82
C SER A 9 62.71 -52.12 21.67
N ALA A 10 63.52 -51.33 22.30
CA ALA A 10 64.10 -50.04 21.93
C ALA A 10 63.21 -48.88 21.49
N VAL A 11 63.16 -47.95 22.40
CA VAL A 11 62.67 -46.53 22.23
C VAL A 11 63.75 -45.73 21.47
N TYR A 12 63.35 -45.17 20.33
CA TYR A 12 64.03 -43.99 19.76
C TYR A 12 63.11 -42.80 19.87
N ALA A 13 63.50 -41.83 20.70
CA ALA A 13 62.83 -40.57 20.81
C ALA A 13 63.29 -39.65 19.69
N GLY A 14 62.44 -39.40 18.72
CA GLY A 14 62.58 -38.37 17.72
C GLY A 14 61.73 -37.17 18.11
N VAL A 15 62.39 -36.08 18.59
CA VAL A 15 61.73 -34.80 18.84
C VAL A 15 61.50 -34.12 17.51
N LEU A 16 60.29 -34.12 17.02
CA LEU A 16 59.83 -33.35 15.86
C LEU A 16 59.34 -31.99 16.34
N LEU A 17 60.15 -30.95 16.17
CA LEU A 17 59.82 -29.56 16.50
C LEU A 17 58.90 -29.03 15.40
N CYS A 18 57.56 -29.09 15.62
CA CYS A 18 56.57 -28.41 14.77
C CYS A 18 56.57 -26.89 15.08
N LEU A 19 57.19 -26.09 14.23
CA LEU A 19 57.03 -24.63 14.20
C LEU A 19 55.62 -24.31 13.70
N LEU A 20 54.69 -24.09 14.62
CA LEU A 20 53.36 -23.50 14.33
C LEU A 20 53.54 -22.03 14.01
N SER A 21 53.62 -21.69 12.71
CA SER A 21 53.51 -20.31 12.23
C SER A 21 52.08 -19.84 12.40
N PHE A 22 51.79 -19.06 13.45
CA PHE A 22 50.53 -18.36 13.59
C PHE A 22 50.47 -17.27 12.51
N PHE A 23 49.81 -17.54 11.41
CA PHE A 23 49.31 -16.49 10.52
C PHE A 23 48.17 -15.76 11.22
N SER A 24 48.47 -14.64 11.82
CA SER A 24 47.47 -13.66 12.27
C SER A 24 46.76 -13.11 11.02
N VAL A 25 45.58 -13.65 10.69
CA VAL A 25 44.70 -13.00 9.73
C VAL A 25 44.22 -11.70 10.41
N PRO A 26 44.51 -10.51 9.88
CA PRO A 26 43.98 -9.28 10.45
C PRO A 26 42.44 -9.37 10.35
N ALA A 27 41.76 -9.35 11.50
CA ALA A 27 40.34 -9.19 11.54
C ALA A 27 39.99 -7.90 10.79
N ALA A 28 39.33 -8.02 9.65
CA ALA A 28 38.82 -6.89 8.93
C ALA A 28 37.83 -6.20 9.87
N VAL A 29 38.26 -5.07 10.46
CA VAL A 29 37.35 -4.19 11.21
C VAL A 29 36.31 -3.73 10.20
N ALA A 30 35.12 -4.32 10.27
CA ALA A 30 33.97 -3.87 9.50
C ALA A 30 33.79 -2.39 9.83
N LYS A 31 33.94 -1.52 8.84
CA LYS A 31 33.58 -0.11 8.97
C LYS A 31 32.18 -0.07 9.56
N PRO A 32 31.92 0.72 10.62
CA PRO A 32 30.58 0.85 11.15
C PRO A 32 29.70 1.27 9.97
N GLY A 33 28.78 0.38 9.56
CA GLY A 33 27.84 0.67 8.49
C GLY A 33 27.10 1.94 8.87
N LEU A 34 27.07 2.90 7.96
CA LEU A 34 26.25 4.10 8.10
C LEU A 34 24.86 3.64 8.56
N ALA A 35 24.41 4.16 9.71
CA ALA A 35 23.10 3.84 10.26
C ALA A 35 22.06 4.09 9.17
N ALA A 36 21.29 3.05 8.81
CA ALA A 36 20.29 3.19 7.77
C ALA A 36 19.33 4.32 8.18
N ALA A 37 19.11 5.29 7.28
CA ALA A 37 18.19 6.36 7.54
C ALA A 37 16.77 5.79 7.60
N PHE A 38 16.06 6.00 8.72
CA PHE A 38 14.74 5.44 8.99
C PHE A 38 13.64 6.47 8.72
N TYR A 39 12.44 5.99 8.35
CA TYR A 39 11.25 6.84 8.32
C TYR A 39 10.83 7.15 9.75
N ARG A 40 10.56 8.43 10.01
CA ARG A 40 10.10 8.94 11.31
C ARG A 40 8.91 9.87 11.12
N LEU A 41 8.08 9.96 12.14
CA LEU A 41 7.01 10.95 12.19
C LEU A 41 7.62 12.36 12.22
N GLN A 42 7.34 13.13 11.17
CA GLN A 42 7.75 14.54 11.07
C GLN A 42 6.68 15.50 11.59
N SER A 43 5.43 15.19 11.32
CA SER A 43 4.31 16.02 11.78
C SER A 43 3.03 15.21 11.94
N ALA A 44 2.20 15.67 12.89
CA ALA A 44 0.84 15.23 13.11
C ALA A 44 -0.02 16.48 13.20
N VAL A 45 -0.92 16.68 12.23
CA VAL A 45 -1.77 17.86 12.15
C VAL A 45 -3.21 17.42 12.29
N THR A 46 -3.86 17.84 13.36
CA THR A 46 -5.29 17.59 13.58
C THR A 46 -6.12 18.54 12.72
N LEU A 47 -7.06 17.98 11.99
CA LEU A 47 -8.06 18.71 11.24
C LEU A 47 -9.35 18.74 12.04
N PRO A 48 -9.89 19.93 12.34
CA PRO A 48 -11.12 20.06 13.10
C PRO A 48 -12.34 19.56 12.32
N GLY A 49 -13.44 19.38 13.01
CA GLY A 49 -14.75 19.09 12.46
C GLY A 49 -15.25 17.69 12.72
N ALA A 50 -16.52 17.52 12.49
CA ALA A 50 -17.24 16.26 12.52
C ALA A 50 -16.83 15.37 11.34
N SER A 51 -17.20 14.10 11.44
CA SER A 51 -16.95 13.07 10.43
C SER A 51 -15.50 12.64 10.32
N PRO A 52 -15.12 11.83 11.22
CA PRO A 52 -13.80 11.24 11.31
C PRO A 52 -13.61 9.99 10.43
N ALA A 53 -14.62 9.53 9.70
CA ALA A 53 -14.46 8.41 8.79
C ALA A 53 -13.64 8.80 7.57
N TRP A 54 -12.79 7.89 7.12
CA TRP A 54 -11.91 8.11 5.97
C TRP A 54 -11.67 6.83 5.18
N ASP A 55 -11.11 7.01 3.99
CA ASP A 55 -10.62 5.91 3.18
C ASP A 55 -9.31 6.28 2.48
N TYR A 56 -9.22 6.24 1.16
CA TYR A 56 -7.97 6.41 0.43
C TYR A 56 -7.46 7.84 0.40
N LEU A 57 -6.15 7.93 0.22
CA LEU A 57 -5.41 9.17 -0.01
C LEU A 57 -4.89 9.20 -1.44
N THR A 58 -4.88 10.39 -2.05
CA THR A 58 -4.24 10.62 -3.35
C THR A 58 -3.37 11.87 -3.25
N TYR A 59 -2.09 11.75 -3.62
CA TYR A 59 -1.15 12.86 -3.57
C TYR A 59 -0.88 13.44 -4.94
N ASP A 60 -1.02 14.76 -5.06
CA ASP A 60 -0.61 15.54 -6.22
C ASP A 60 0.77 16.14 -5.99
N ALA A 61 1.78 15.56 -6.61
CA ALA A 61 3.17 16.00 -6.47
C ALA A 61 3.43 17.37 -7.12
N GLY A 62 2.59 17.80 -8.05
CA GLY A 62 2.75 19.11 -8.74
C GLY A 62 2.44 20.27 -7.82
N ARG A 63 1.39 20.16 -7.02
CA ARG A 63 0.94 21.21 -6.10
C ARG A 63 1.23 20.91 -4.63
N SER A 64 1.76 19.74 -4.32
CA SER A 64 1.92 19.25 -2.94
C SER A 64 0.58 19.12 -2.19
N TYR A 65 -0.48 18.76 -2.89
CA TYR A 65 -1.80 18.59 -2.31
C TYR A 65 -2.10 17.13 -2.03
N LEU A 66 -2.62 16.88 -0.83
CA LEU A 66 -3.14 15.58 -0.43
C LEU A 66 -4.68 15.63 -0.47
N PHE A 67 -5.26 14.80 -1.34
CA PHE A 67 -6.70 14.60 -1.44
C PHE A 67 -7.07 13.44 -0.51
N ILE A 68 -7.94 13.70 0.44
CA ILE A 68 -8.31 12.77 1.50
C ILE A 68 -9.80 12.43 1.35
N GLY A 69 -10.11 11.16 1.08
CA GLY A 69 -11.50 10.69 1.11
C GLY A 69 -11.99 10.61 2.55
N ARG A 70 -12.85 11.55 2.96
CA ARG A 70 -13.40 11.63 4.32
C ARG A 70 -14.85 11.23 4.39
N ARG A 71 -15.26 10.32 3.52
CA ARG A 71 -16.64 9.79 3.45
C ARG A 71 -17.69 10.90 3.53
N HIS A 72 -18.48 10.98 4.60
CA HIS A 72 -19.53 11.97 4.75
C HIS A 72 -19.06 13.42 4.65
N ALA A 73 -17.82 13.72 5.00
CA ALA A 73 -17.23 15.05 4.85
C ALA A 73 -16.71 15.33 3.43
N GLY A 74 -16.82 14.36 2.51
CA GLY A 74 -16.35 14.52 1.14
C GLY A 74 -14.83 14.41 1.00
N VAL A 75 -14.29 14.92 -0.11
CA VAL A 75 -12.84 14.96 -0.35
C VAL A 75 -12.27 16.26 0.20
N THR A 76 -11.48 16.16 1.25
CA THR A 76 -10.69 17.28 1.78
C THR A 76 -9.38 17.41 1.01
N VAL A 77 -9.06 18.60 0.53
CA VAL A 77 -7.78 18.93 -0.10
C VAL A 77 -6.91 19.64 0.92
N TYR A 78 -5.78 19.03 1.24
CA TYR A 78 -4.83 19.49 2.25
C TYR A 78 -3.49 19.83 1.61
N ASP A 79 -3.00 21.04 1.85
CA ASP A 79 -1.67 21.47 1.42
C ASP A 79 -0.63 20.96 2.43
N VAL A 80 0.23 20.08 1.97
CA VAL A 80 1.27 19.45 2.77
C VAL A 80 2.39 20.41 3.17
N GLN A 81 2.63 21.47 2.38
CA GLN A 81 3.66 22.47 2.66
C GLN A 81 3.21 23.45 3.73
N THR A 82 2.03 24.05 3.55
CA THR A 82 1.46 25.01 4.52
C THR A 82 0.79 24.32 5.70
N ARG A 83 0.52 23.02 5.62
CA ARG A 83 -0.20 22.22 6.62
C ARG A 83 -1.60 22.72 6.92
N LYS A 84 -2.29 23.19 5.89
CA LYS A 84 -3.65 23.74 5.99
C LYS A 84 -4.60 23.04 5.02
N VAL A 85 -5.87 23.02 5.37
CA VAL A 85 -6.93 22.68 4.42
C VAL A 85 -7.06 23.79 3.40
N VAL A 86 -6.99 23.44 2.13
CA VAL A 86 -7.21 24.34 0.99
C VAL A 86 -8.70 24.50 0.77
N THR A 87 -9.41 23.38 0.65
CA THR A 87 -10.85 23.32 0.44
C THR A 87 -11.38 21.90 0.68
N THR A 88 -12.69 21.76 0.66
CA THR A 88 -13.36 20.45 0.44
C THR A 88 -14.05 20.53 -0.92
N ILE A 89 -13.89 19.49 -1.75
CA ILE A 89 -14.57 19.40 -3.04
C ILE A 89 -16.09 19.39 -2.77
N ALA A 90 -16.81 20.40 -3.29
CA ALA A 90 -18.26 20.46 -3.13
C ALA A 90 -18.94 19.24 -3.80
N ASP A 91 -20.10 18.82 -3.29
CA ASP A 91 -20.88 17.65 -3.76
C ASP A 91 -20.10 16.31 -3.78
N SER A 92 -19.03 16.19 -3.00
CA SER A 92 -18.26 14.97 -2.87
C SER A 92 -18.60 14.15 -1.63
N ARG A 93 -19.78 14.34 -1.07
CA ARG A 93 -20.24 13.57 0.09
C ARG A 93 -20.12 12.06 -0.17
N ASP A 94 -19.79 11.33 0.87
CA ASP A 94 -19.57 9.88 0.89
C ASP A 94 -18.34 9.43 0.06
N ALA A 95 -17.39 10.33 -0.19
CA ALA A 95 -16.22 10.04 -0.99
C ALA A 95 -15.19 9.18 -0.24
N ASN A 96 -14.84 8.06 -0.87
CA ASN A 96 -13.74 7.17 -0.46
C ASN A 96 -12.40 7.63 -1.02
N ARG A 97 -12.39 8.26 -2.21
CA ARG A 97 -11.15 8.56 -2.94
C ARG A 97 -11.33 9.73 -3.92
N ALA A 98 -10.22 10.40 -4.24
CA ALA A 98 -10.11 11.22 -5.45
C ALA A 98 -9.22 10.53 -6.48
N ILE A 99 -9.61 10.58 -7.76
CA ILE A 99 -8.83 10.14 -8.92
C ILE A 99 -8.48 11.39 -9.72
N LEU A 100 -7.19 11.67 -9.87
CA LEU A 100 -6.70 12.87 -10.54
C LEU A 100 -6.32 12.54 -11.98
N VAL A 101 -6.82 13.32 -12.94
CA VAL A 101 -6.55 13.17 -14.36
C VAL A 101 -6.09 14.52 -14.94
N PRO A 102 -4.89 15.01 -14.57
CA PRO A 102 -4.39 16.32 -14.97
C PRO A 102 -4.33 16.51 -16.49
N GLN A 103 -4.10 15.41 -17.22
CA GLN A 103 -3.99 15.43 -18.70
C GLN A 103 -5.25 15.91 -19.40
N VAL A 104 -6.41 15.80 -18.75
CA VAL A 104 -7.69 16.32 -19.26
C VAL A 104 -8.23 17.45 -18.40
N GLY A 105 -7.45 17.94 -17.42
CA GLY A 105 -7.85 19.02 -16.52
C GLY A 105 -8.98 18.64 -15.57
N ARG A 106 -9.10 17.35 -15.18
CA ARG A 106 -10.21 16.86 -14.36
C ARG A 106 -9.74 16.06 -13.16
N GLY A 107 -10.59 16.05 -12.15
CA GLY A 107 -10.53 15.08 -11.06
C GLY A 107 -11.92 14.47 -10.85
N PHE A 108 -11.93 13.29 -10.27
CA PHE A 108 -13.14 12.51 -10.02
C PHE A 108 -13.09 11.95 -8.61
N THR A 109 -14.24 11.87 -7.95
CA THR A 109 -14.34 11.19 -6.64
C THR A 109 -14.91 9.79 -6.81
N VAL A 110 -14.65 8.94 -5.86
CA VAL A 110 -15.33 7.63 -5.73
C VAL A 110 -16.26 7.74 -4.54
N ASN A 111 -17.57 7.79 -4.77
CA ASN A 111 -18.54 8.02 -3.70
C ASN A 111 -19.31 6.74 -3.39
N GLU A 112 -19.42 6.40 -2.10
CA GLU A 112 -20.05 5.17 -1.60
C GLU A 112 -21.51 5.00 -2.06
N ASP A 113 -22.21 6.10 -2.37
CA ASP A 113 -23.56 6.05 -2.93
C ASP A 113 -23.61 5.57 -4.40
N GLY A 114 -22.48 5.26 -5.00
CA GLY A 114 -22.39 4.79 -6.39
C GLY A 114 -22.35 5.93 -7.42
N SER A 115 -21.86 7.07 -7.02
CA SER A 115 -21.64 8.22 -7.89
C SER A 115 -20.17 8.65 -7.97
N THR A 116 -19.88 9.54 -8.88
CA THR A 116 -18.65 10.35 -8.90
C THR A 116 -18.98 11.84 -8.97
N THR A 117 -18.18 12.64 -8.28
CA THR A 117 -18.17 14.09 -8.47
C THR A 117 -17.00 14.45 -9.37
N GLU A 118 -17.31 14.95 -10.57
CA GLU A 118 -16.32 15.51 -11.48
C GLU A 118 -16.01 16.94 -11.05
N PHE A 119 -14.73 17.26 -10.93
CA PHE A 119 -14.28 18.60 -10.59
C PHE A 119 -13.16 19.08 -11.51
N ASP A 120 -13.05 20.38 -11.70
CA ASP A 120 -11.95 21.01 -12.42
C ASP A 120 -10.65 20.88 -11.61
N PHE A 121 -9.63 20.29 -12.22
CA PHE A 121 -8.39 19.96 -11.54
C PHE A 121 -7.63 21.20 -11.05
N ALA A 122 -7.67 22.31 -11.79
CA ALA A 122 -6.93 23.53 -11.45
C ALA A 122 -7.62 24.33 -10.34
N SER A 123 -8.91 24.60 -10.50
CA SER A 123 -9.69 25.43 -9.57
C SER A 123 -10.30 24.65 -8.41
N LEU A 124 -10.33 23.33 -8.47
CA LEU A 124 -10.99 22.44 -7.50
C LEU A 124 -12.52 22.62 -7.41
N LYS A 125 -13.12 23.33 -8.35
CA LYS A 125 -14.57 23.56 -8.41
C LYS A 125 -15.28 22.33 -8.98
N THR A 126 -16.35 21.93 -8.32
CA THR A 126 -17.24 20.88 -8.82
C THR A 126 -17.87 21.30 -10.15
N LEU A 127 -17.86 20.39 -11.10
CA LEU A 127 -18.49 20.55 -12.40
C LEU A 127 -19.86 19.89 -12.44
N ARG A 128 -19.94 18.64 -11.97
CA ARG A 128 -21.18 17.86 -11.90
C ARG A 128 -21.01 16.61 -11.02
N ARG A 129 -22.14 16.01 -10.65
CA ARG A 129 -22.21 14.70 -10.01
C ARG A 129 -22.89 13.71 -10.96
N ILE A 130 -22.31 12.52 -11.11
CA ILE A 130 -22.76 11.48 -12.05
C ILE A 130 -23.04 10.21 -11.24
N HIS A 131 -24.27 9.73 -11.29
CA HIS A 131 -24.68 8.47 -10.66
C HIS A 131 -24.65 7.32 -11.67
N PHE A 132 -24.07 6.19 -11.29
CA PHE A 132 -23.95 5.05 -12.17
C PHE A 132 -24.03 3.68 -11.48
N GLY A 133 -24.24 3.61 -10.17
CA GLY A 133 -24.33 2.32 -9.49
C GLY A 133 -24.63 2.45 -8.01
N ARG A 134 -24.18 1.46 -7.22
CA ARG A 134 -24.28 1.45 -5.76
C ARG A 134 -23.01 0.91 -5.14
N ASN A 135 -22.57 1.54 -4.04
CA ASN A 135 -21.40 1.18 -3.27
C ASN A 135 -20.11 1.19 -4.11
N ALA A 136 -19.75 2.38 -4.62
CA ALA A 136 -18.43 2.57 -5.23
C ALA A 136 -17.36 2.60 -4.13
N ASP A 137 -16.44 1.66 -4.14
CA ASP A 137 -15.42 1.51 -3.11
C ASP A 137 -14.06 2.09 -3.55
N SER A 138 -13.60 1.73 -4.74
CA SER A 138 -12.32 2.15 -5.27
C SER A 138 -12.43 2.47 -6.76
N GLY A 139 -11.32 2.91 -7.35
CA GLY A 139 -11.21 3.15 -8.78
C GLY A 139 -9.82 3.59 -9.18
N SER A 140 -9.53 3.49 -10.46
CA SER A 140 -8.25 3.90 -11.04
C SER A 140 -8.43 4.45 -12.44
N TYR A 141 -7.55 5.37 -12.82
CA TYR A 141 -7.45 5.91 -14.17
C TYR A 141 -6.43 5.11 -14.97
N ASP A 142 -6.83 4.64 -16.15
CA ASP A 142 -5.92 4.04 -17.13
C ASP A 142 -5.52 5.07 -18.19
N PRO A 143 -4.26 5.52 -18.23
CA PRO A 143 -3.82 6.56 -19.17
C PRO A 143 -3.76 6.05 -20.62
N VAL A 144 -3.74 4.74 -20.84
CA VAL A 144 -3.67 4.15 -22.18
C VAL A 144 -5.00 4.25 -22.91
N THR A 145 -6.11 4.03 -22.19
CA THR A 145 -7.46 4.11 -22.77
C THR A 145 -8.17 5.43 -22.47
N GLY A 146 -7.62 6.24 -21.53
CA GLY A 146 -8.27 7.46 -21.09
C GLY A 146 -9.51 7.24 -20.22
N GLN A 147 -9.69 6.02 -19.71
CA GLN A 147 -10.86 5.65 -18.93
C GLN A 147 -10.55 5.56 -17.44
N ILE A 148 -11.58 5.84 -16.65
CA ILE A 148 -11.61 5.56 -15.22
C ILE A 148 -12.46 4.32 -15.02
N MET A 149 -11.96 3.36 -14.26
CA MET A 149 -12.72 2.21 -13.79
C MET A 149 -13.09 2.40 -12.32
N PHE A 150 -14.35 2.22 -12.00
CA PHE A 150 -14.88 2.21 -10.63
C PHE A 150 -15.26 0.80 -10.23
N THR A 151 -14.94 0.42 -9.00
CA THR A 151 -15.34 -0.87 -8.41
C THR A 151 -16.64 -0.67 -7.62
N MET A 152 -17.66 -1.49 -7.92
CA MET A 152 -19.02 -1.35 -7.40
C MET A 152 -19.42 -2.60 -6.62
N GLY A 153 -19.24 -2.57 -5.29
CA GLY A 153 -19.45 -3.73 -4.44
C GLY A 153 -20.88 -4.28 -4.47
N ASP A 154 -21.88 -3.46 -4.15
CA ASP A 154 -23.28 -3.91 -4.08
C ASP A 154 -23.89 -4.22 -5.45
N SER A 155 -23.46 -3.48 -6.48
CA SER A 155 -23.87 -3.75 -7.86
C SER A 155 -23.14 -4.96 -8.46
N ARG A 156 -22.05 -5.43 -7.84
CA ARG A 156 -21.20 -6.55 -8.31
C ARG A 156 -20.70 -6.36 -9.73
N GLU A 157 -20.25 -5.17 -10.03
CA GLU A 157 -19.75 -4.79 -11.36
C GLU A 157 -18.57 -3.86 -11.24
N VAL A 158 -17.84 -3.66 -12.34
CA VAL A 158 -17.00 -2.50 -12.54
C VAL A 158 -17.61 -1.63 -13.62
N VAL A 159 -17.49 -0.31 -13.44
CA VAL A 159 -18.04 0.68 -14.38
C VAL A 159 -16.88 1.45 -14.97
N PHE A 160 -16.87 1.57 -16.30
CA PHE A 160 -15.90 2.38 -17.04
C PHE A 160 -16.51 3.72 -17.43
N LEU A 161 -15.74 4.77 -17.27
CA LEU A 161 -16.11 6.14 -17.61
C LEU A 161 -14.98 6.79 -18.39
N ASP A 162 -15.30 7.39 -19.52
CA ASP A 162 -14.33 8.18 -20.27
C ASP A 162 -14.01 9.48 -19.52
N ALA A 163 -12.73 9.68 -19.18
CA ALA A 163 -12.32 10.78 -18.31
C ALA A 163 -12.46 12.18 -18.94
N ARG A 164 -12.56 12.28 -20.26
CA ARG A 164 -12.72 13.54 -21.00
C ARG A 164 -14.18 13.98 -21.06
N SER A 165 -15.07 13.06 -21.39
CA SER A 165 -16.50 13.35 -21.57
C SER A 165 -17.33 13.12 -20.30
N GLY A 166 -16.84 12.32 -19.35
CA GLY A 166 -17.56 11.89 -18.18
C GLY A 166 -18.72 10.91 -18.49
N ARG A 167 -18.71 10.31 -19.66
CA ARG A 167 -19.75 9.32 -20.05
C ARG A 167 -19.34 7.93 -19.63
N VAL A 168 -20.31 7.17 -19.11
CA VAL A 168 -20.12 5.72 -18.89
C VAL A 168 -19.99 5.04 -20.24
N THR A 169 -18.88 4.34 -20.42
CA THR A 169 -18.52 3.64 -21.68
C THR A 169 -18.85 2.16 -21.62
N ALA A 170 -18.74 1.56 -20.44
CA ALA A 170 -19.07 0.15 -20.26
C ALA A 170 -19.41 -0.20 -18.83
N ARG A 171 -20.09 -1.34 -18.67
CA ARG A 171 -20.33 -2.02 -17.41
C ARG A 171 -19.93 -3.48 -17.56
N LEU A 172 -19.14 -3.98 -16.64
CA LEU A 172 -18.68 -5.36 -16.64
C LEU A 172 -19.15 -6.04 -15.35
N PRO A 173 -20.08 -6.99 -15.43
CA PRO A 173 -20.50 -7.78 -14.27
C PRO A 173 -19.33 -8.57 -13.69
N MET A 174 -19.22 -8.54 -12.36
CA MET A 174 -18.23 -9.27 -11.59
C MET A 174 -18.93 -10.24 -10.65
N HIS A 175 -18.26 -11.32 -10.29
CA HIS A 175 -18.82 -12.33 -9.38
C HIS A 175 -18.39 -12.10 -7.93
N SER A 176 -18.09 -10.86 -7.56
CA SER A 176 -17.62 -10.46 -6.25
C SER A 176 -18.47 -9.30 -5.72
N SER A 177 -18.76 -9.32 -4.43
CA SER A 177 -19.38 -8.22 -3.69
C SER A 177 -18.35 -7.38 -2.92
N LYS A 178 -17.07 -7.77 -2.95
CA LYS A 178 -15.95 -7.10 -2.30
C LYS A 178 -14.84 -6.88 -3.33
N ILE A 179 -15.07 -5.91 -4.20
CA ILE A 179 -14.13 -5.51 -5.25
C ILE A 179 -13.34 -4.33 -4.71
N GLU A 180 -12.10 -4.58 -4.31
CA GLU A 180 -11.25 -3.65 -3.56
C GLU A 180 -10.34 -2.83 -4.48
N ALA A 181 -9.07 -2.64 -4.07
CA ALA A 181 -8.11 -1.84 -4.82
C ALA A 181 -7.91 -2.29 -6.26
N SER A 182 -7.62 -1.33 -7.12
CA SER A 182 -7.28 -1.53 -8.51
C SER A 182 -6.01 -0.80 -8.90
N ALA A 183 -5.27 -1.33 -9.87
CA ALA A 183 -4.06 -0.72 -10.41
C ALA A 183 -3.96 -0.94 -11.93
N PRO A 184 -3.79 0.12 -12.74
CA PRO A 184 -3.49 -0.03 -14.16
C PRO A 184 -2.07 -0.58 -14.34
N ASP A 185 -1.89 -1.42 -15.35
CA ASP A 185 -0.57 -2.00 -15.69
C ASP A 185 0.25 -1.12 -16.68
N GLY A 186 -0.32 -0.01 -17.14
CA GLY A 186 0.29 0.87 -18.12
C GLY A 186 0.29 0.33 -19.55
N GLN A 187 -0.39 -0.79 -19.81
CA GLN A 187 -0.55 -1.41 -21.13
C GLN A 187 -2.01 -1.49 -21.56
N GLY A 188 -2.93 -0.87 -20.80
CA GLY A 188 -4.37 -0.88 -21.06
C GLY A 188 -5.09 -2.04 -20.39
N ASN A 189 -4.49 -2.67 -19.39
CA ASN A 189 -5.20 -3.55 -18.46
C ASN A 189 -5.27 -2.93 -17.08
N ILE A 190 -6.30 -3.31 -16.35
CA ILE A 190 -6.48 -2.94 -14.93
C ILE A 190 -6.54 -4.23 -14.11
N LEU A 191 -5.70 -4.28 -13.09
CA LEU A 191 -5.66 -5.33 -12.10
C LEU A 191 -6.62 -4.97 -10.97
N VAL A 192 -7.38 -5.94 -10.47
CA VAL A 192 -8.43 -5.72 -9.47
C VAL A 192 -8.38 -6.82 -8.43
N ALA A 193 -8.45 -6.47 -7.16
CA ALA A 193 -8.55 -7.41 -6.06
C ALA A 193 -10.02 -7.77 -5.78
N GLU A 194 -10.37 -9.04 -5.87
CA GLU A 194 -11.67 -9.57 -5.41
C GLU A 194 -11.46 -10.24 -4.04
N ARG A 195 -11.69 -9.46 -2.97
CA ARG A 195 -11.38 -9.86 -1.59
C ARG A 195 -12.15 -11.09 -1.12
N ASP A 196 -13.44 -11.18 -1.44
CA ASP A 196 -14.31 -12.30 -1.06
C ASP A 196 -14.10 -13.55 -1.93
N ARG A 197 -13.17 -13.50 -2.89
CA ARG A 197 -12.85 -14.58 -3.81
C ARG A 197 -11.37 -14.99 -3.78
N ASP A 198 -10.57 -14.37 -2.92
CA ASP A 198 -9.14 -14.62 -2.77
C ASP A 198 -8.40 -14.68 -4.11
N ARG A 199 -8.63 -13.65 -4.96
CA ARG A 199 -8.02 -13.62 -6.29
C ARG A 199 -7.79 -12.22 -6.82
N ILE A 200 -6.89 -12.13 -7.78
CA ILE A 200 -6.68 -10.96 -8.64
C ILE A 200 -7.31 -11.22 -10.01
N VAL A 201 -8.01 -10.23 -10.52
CA VAL A 201 -8.62 -10.24 -11.86
C VAL A 201 -7.88 -9.24 -12.74
N ARG A 202 -7.54 -9.63 -13.97
CA ARG A 202 -7.04 -8.72 -15.00
C ARG A 202 -8.16 -8.43 -15.99
N ILE A 203 -8.41 -7.15 -16.20
CA ILE A 203 -9.43 -6.64 -17.12
C ILE A 203 -8.73 -5.86 -18.22
N ASP A 204 -8.99 -6.18 -19.48
CA ASP A 204 -8.61 -5.35 -20.63
C ASP A 204 -9.57 -4.16 -20.70
N ALA A 205 -9.04 -2.94 -20.53
CA ALA A 205 -9.83 -1.71 -20.50
C ALA A 205 -10.25 -1.21 -21.89
N ARG A 206 -9.70 -1.78 -22.99
CA ARG A 206 -10.15 -1.46 -24.36
C ARG A 206 -11.39 -2.27 -24.75
N THR A 207 -11.36 -3.56 -24.39
CA THR A 207 -12.43 -4.50 -24.74
C THR A 207 -13.46 -4.68 -23.63
N HIS A 208 -13.20 -4.14 -22.44
CA HIS A 208 -14.00 -4.29 -21.23
C HIS A 208 -14.28 -5.77 -20.89
N ARG A 209 -13.24 -6.60 -21.00
CA ARG A 209 -13.33 -8.05 -20.74
C ARG A 209 -12.32 -8.51 -19.71
N VAL A 210 -12.73 -9.46 -18.90
CA VAL A 210 -11.81 -10.17 -18.03
C VAL A 210 -10.92 -11.08 -18.87
N THR A 211 -9.61 -10.90 -18.75
CA THR A 211 -8.60 -11.67 -19.50
C THR A 211 -7.88 -12.70 -18.63
N ALA A 212 -7.92 -12.55 -17.30
CA ALA A 212 -7.38 -13.53 -16.38
C ALA A 212 -8.04 -13.44 -15.00
N ARG A 213 -8.03 -14.56 -14.27
CA ARG A 213 -8.36 -14.66 -12.85
C ARG A 213 -7.34 -15.54 -12.18
N TRP A 214 -6.62 -15.01 -11.20
CA TRP A 214 -5.53 -15.70 -10.54
C TRP A 214 -5.81 -15.83 -9.04
N PRO A 215 -5.82 -17.05 -8.47
CA PRO A 215 -5.93 -17.24 -7.03
C PRO A 215 -4.71 -16.62 -6.34
N THR A 216 -4.93 -16.10 -5.14
CA THR A 216 -3.87 -15.45 -4.36
C THR A 216 -3.31 -16.33 -3.24
N ALA A 217 -3.79 -17.58 -3.08
CA ALA A 217 -3.29 -18.46 -2.02
C ALA A 217 -1.76 -18.54 -2.00
N PRO A 218 -1.12 -18.39 -0.81
CA PRO A 218 -1.70 -18.46 0.55
C PRO A 218 -2.36 -17.14 1.05
N CYS A 219 -2.37 -16.08 0.28
CA CYS A 219 -3.01 -14.81 0.61
C CYS A 219 -4.53 -14.96 0.64
N VAL A 220 -5.15 -14.69 1.79
CA VAL A 220 -6.59 -14.61 1.97
C VAL A 220 -6.98 -13.14 2.15
N GLN A 221 -8.11 -12.75 1.59
CA GLN A 221 -8.62 -11.38 1.58
C GLN A 221 -7.63 -10.35 0.96
N PRO A 222 -7.29 -10.51 -0.34
CA PRO A 222 -6.49 -9.51 -1.05
C PRO A 222 -7.20 -8.16 -1.03
N THR A 223 -6.53 -7.11 -0.55
CA THR A 223 -7.13 -5.79 -0.37
C THR A 223 -6.27 -4.70 -1.00
N GLY A 224 -5.08 -4.43 -0.47
CA GLY A 224 -4.15 -3.46 -1.04
C GLY A 224 -3.47 -3.99 -2.29
N LEU A 225 -3.27 -3.14 -3.31
CA LEU A 225 -2.71 -3.55 -4.60
C LEU A 225 -1.80 -2.46 -5.18
N ALA A 226 -0.62 -2.87 -5.67
CA ALA A 226 0.27 -2.03 -6.46
C ALA A 226 0.91 -2.85 -7.59
N TYR A 227 1.45 -2.15 -8.59
CA TYR A 227 2.05 -2.78 -9.76
C TYR A 227 3.45 -2.22 -10.08
N ASP A 228 4.39 -3.10 -10.37
CA ASP A 228 5.71 -2.79 -10.91
C ASP A 228 5.74 -3.09 -12.41
N GLY A 229 5.66 -2.05 -13.22
CA GLY A 229 5.69 -2.16 -14.68
C GLY A 229 7.01 -2.68 -15.23
N LYS A 230 8.13 -2.37 -14.57
CA LYS A 230 9.47 -2.79 -15.02
C LYS A 230 9.67 -4.31 -14.95
N HIS A 231 9.31 -4.91 -13.85
CA HIS A 231 9.49 -6.35 -13.62
C HIS A 231 8.19 -7.14 -13.85
N ARG A 232 7.07 -6.44 -14.13
CA ARG A 232 5.75 -7.04 -14.30
C ARG A 232 5.34 -7.84 -13.07
N ARG A 233 5.40 -7.20 -11.89
CA ARG A 233 5.03 -7.80 -10.61
C ARG A 233 3.84 -7.09 -10.00
N ILE A 234 2.92 -7.87 -9.48
CA ILE A 234 1.75 -7.40 -8.74
C ILE A 234 2.05 -7.59 -7.25
N PHE A 235 1.95 -6.53 -6.48
CA PHE A 235 2.09 -6.55 -5.03
C PHE A 235 0.70 -6.53 -4.41
N VAL A 236 0.37 -7.58 -3.66
CA VAL A 236 -0.96 -7.77 -3.08
C VAL A 236 -0.86 -7.90 -1.58
N GLY A 237 -1.46 -6.96 -0.86
CA GLY A 237 -1.59 -7.01 0.60
C GLY A 237 -2.81 -7.82 1.03
N CYS A 238 -2.61 -8.75 1.95
CA CYS A 238 -3.61 -9.68 2.43
C CYS A 238 -4.06 -9.32 3.83
N ARG A 239 -5.37 -9.27 4.08
CA ARG A 239 -5.96 -8.72 5.30
C ARG A 239 -6.38 -9.78 6.34
N SER A 240 -6.05 -11.03 6.13
CA SER A 240 -6.40 -12.16 7.01
C SER A 240 -5.66 -12.14 8.35
N ASP A 241 -5.95 -13.13 9.20
CA ASP A 241 -5.26 -13.37 10.48
C ASP A 241 -3.78 -13.76 10.29
N HIS A 242 -3.41 -14.19 9.09
CA HIS A 242 -2.04 -14.41 8.65
C HIS A 242 -1.68 -13.37 7.59
N PRO A 243 -1.44 -12.10 7.99
CA PRO A 243 -1.24 -11.01 7.06
C PRO A 243 0.08 -11.16 6.33
N MET A 244 0.03 -11.01 5.01
CA MET A 244 1.21 -11.08 4.16
C MET A 244 1.10 -10.18 2.95
N LEU A 245 2.22 -9.83 2.37
CA LEU A 245 2.31 -9.36 1.00
C LEU A 245 2.68 -10.55 0.13
N VAL A 246 1.89 -10.84 -0.88
CA VAL A 246 2.29 -11.76 -1.95
C VAL A 246 2.72 -10.96 -3.17
N VAL A 247 3.75 -11.46 -3.85
CA VAL A 247 4.23 -10.93 -5.12
C VAL A 247 3.87 -11.91 -6.22
N MET A 248 3.13 -11.44 -7.23
CA MET A 248 2.66 -12.28 -8.32
C MET A 248 3.28 -11.85 -9.64
N ASP A 249 3.57 -12.81 -10.51
CA ASP A 249 3.92 -12.55 -11.90
C ASP A 249 2.66 -12.14 -12.68
N ALA A 250 2.68 -10.97 -13.31
CA ALA A 250 1.51 -10.39 -13.98
C ALA A 250 1.17 -11.05 -15.33
N GLY A 251 2.00 -11.95 -15.83
CA GLY A 251 1.72 -12.73 -17.04
C GLY A 251 0.99 -14.03 -16.73
N THR A 252 1.41 -14.69 -15.66
CA THR A 252 0.97 -16.05 -15.31
C THR A 252 0.09 -16.14 -14.08
N GLY A 253 0.11 -15.11 -13.19
CA GLY A 253 -0.53 -15.14 -11.89
C GLY A 253 0.20 -15.98 -10.84
N ARG A 254 1.38 -16.53 -11.18
CA ARG A 254 2.17 -17.34 -10.23
C ARG A 254 2.72 -16.45 -9.11
N ILE A 255 2.58 -16.89 -7.87
CA ILE A 255 3.22 -16.25 -6.72
C ILE A 255 4.73 -16.56 -6.78
N VAL A 256 5.55 -15.52 -6.74
CA VAL A 256 7.01 -15.60 -6.84
C VAL A 256 7.71 -15.29 -5.51
N ALA A 257 7.04 -14.55 -4.62
CA ALA A 257 7.56 -14.25 -3.29
C ALA A 257 6.42 -13.93 -2.32
N THR A 258 6.73 -14.07 -1.03
CA THR A 258 5.86 -13.65 0.09
C THR A 258 6.69 -12.87 1.10
N GLN A 259 6.07 -11.92 1.79
CA GLN A 259 6.67 -11.14 2.88
C GLN A 259 5.67 -10.98 4.00
N GLU A 260 6.12 -11.04 5.24
CA GLU A 260 5.28 -10.74 6.40
C GLU A 260 4.97 -9.25 6.46
N ILE A 261 3.72 -8.90 6.80
CA ILE A 261 3.26 -7.52 7.02
C ILE A 261 2.41 -7.47 8.29
N GLY A 262 1.92 -6.29 8.67
CA GLY A 262 1.00 -6.16 9.81
C GLY A 262 -0.45 -6.45 9.43
N ARG A 263 -1.29 -6.69 10.46
CA ARG A 263 -2.73 -6.93 10.31
C ARG A 263 -3.47 -5.65 9.91
N GLY A 264 -4.58 -5.84 9.20
CA GLY A 264 -5.44 -4.75 8.76
C GLY A 264 -4.85 -3.95 7.59
N ASN A 265 -4.15 -4.64 6.68
CA ASN A 265 -3.65 -4.01 5.46
C ASN A 265 -4.81 -3.53 4.59
N ASP A 266 -4.72 -2.28 4.14
CA ASP A 266 -5.67 -1.65 3.22
C ASP A 266 -4.97 -0.88 2.10
N GLY A 267 -3.71 -0.52 2.31
CA GLY A 267 -2.91 0.19 1.33
C GLY A 267 -1.59 -0.50 1.02
N VAL A 268 -1.29 -0.63 -0.27
CA VAL A 268 0.02 -1.01 -0.79
C VAL A 268 0.46 0.04 -1.79
N VAL A 269 1.67 0.56 -1.61
CA VAL A 269 2.29 1.53 -2.51
C VAL A 269 3.65 1.02 -2.94
N TYR A 270 3.90 0.97 -4.23
CA TYR A 270 5.23 0.72 -4.79
C TYR A 270 5.83 2.03 -5.30
N VAL A 271 7.07 2.29 -4.92
CA VAL A 271 7.83 3.48 -5.33
C VAL A 271 9.02 3.03 -6.18
N PRO A 272 8.89 3.06 -7.52
CA PRO A 272 9.90 2.53 -8.43
C PRO A 272 11.29 3.16 -8.25
N SER A 273 11.36 4.48 -8.05
CA SER A 273 12.62 5.21 -7.86
C SER A 273 13.40 4.80 -6.60
N LEU A 274 12.71 4.23 -5.61
CA LEU A 274 13.30 3.76 -4.35
C LEU A 274 13.46 2.23 -4.31
N HIS A 275 12.90 1.51 -5.28
CA HIS A 275 12.76 0.06 -5.25
C HIS A 275 12.14 -0.42 -3.92
N ARG A 276 11.06 0.22 -3.47
CA ARG A 276 10.42 -0.08 -2.18
C ARG A 276 8.92 -0.23 -2.32
N ILE A 277 8.40 -1.20 -1.57
CA ILE A 277 6.98 -1.43 -1.35
C ILE A 277 6.68 -0.99 0.09
N PHE A 278 5.57 -0.28 0.28
CA PHE A 278 5.06 0.15 1.57
C PHE A 278 3.69 -0.46 1.77
N THR A 279 3.46 -1.06 2.92
CA THR A 279 2.15 -1.59 3.31
C THR A 279 1.66 -0.89 4.56
N SER A 280 0.49 -0.26 4.51
CA SER A 280 -0.13 0.38 5.67
C SER A 280 -1.10 -0.59 6.35
N ASN A 281 -0.87 -0.88 7.62
CA ASN A 281 -1.49 -1.97 8.36
C ASN A 281 -2.19 -1.40 9.60
N GLY A 282 -3.47 -1.09 9.44
CA GLY A 282 -4.22 -0.28 10.40
C GLY A 282 -4.50 -0.94 11.75
N ILE A 283 -4.62 -2.26 11.83
CA ILE A 283 -4.86 -2.97 13.10
C ILE A 283 -3.59 -2.94 13.95
N ASP A 284 -2.45 -3.29 13.37
CA ASP A 284 -1.18 -3.31 14.11
C ASP A 284 -0.53 -1.91 14.21
N GLY A 285 -1.09 -0.91 13.56
CA GLY A 285 -0.60 0.47 13.62
C GLY A 285 0.84 0.60 13.13
N ASN A 286 1.15 -0.01 11.99
CA ASN A 286 2.48 0.07 11.39
C ASN A 286 2.46 0.22 9.88
N VAL A 287 3.58 0.66 9.33
CA VAL A 287 3.91 0.57 7.90
C VAL A 287 5.13 -0.34 7.76
N VAL A 288 4.98 -1.41 6.99
CA VAL A 288 6.09 -2.29 6.65
C VAL A 288 6.69 -1.83 5.33
N VAL A 289 8.00 -1.60 5.32
CA VAL A 289 8.79 -1.16 4.17
C VAL A 289 9.61 -2.35 3.68
N ILE A 290 9.36 -2.78 2.46
CA ILE A 290 9.99 -3.93 1.83
C ILE A 290 10.84 -3.44 0.66
N ARG A 291 12.11 -3.80 0.65
CA ARG A 291 13.02 -3.49 -0.45
C ARG A 291 12.95 -4.57 -1.52
N GLN A 292 12.76 -4.14 -2.76
CA GLN A 292 12.91 -4.99 -3.93
C GLN A 292 14.40 -5.04 -4.32
N LEU A 293 14.98 -6.23 -4.30
CA LEU A 293 16.38 -6.48 -4.67
C LEU A 293 16.51 -6.99 -6.12
N GLY A 294 15.42 -7.46 -6.67
CA GLY A 294 15.28 -7.97 -8.04
C GLY A 294 13.82 -8.31 -8.31
N ALA A 295 13.53 -8.87 -9.47
CA ALA A 295 12.17 -9.20 -9.88
C ALA A 295 11.44 -10.11 -8.86
N ASP A 296 12.14 -11.10 -8.31
CA ASP A 296 11.59 -12.13 -7.43
C ASP A 296 12.28 -12.16 -6.04
N SER A 297 13.08 -11.13 -5.72
CA SER A 297 13.85 -11.07 -4.47
C SER A 297 13.49 -9.83 -3.68
N TYR A 298 13.05 -10.04 -2.44
CA TYR A 298 12.53 -8.99 -1.56
C TYR A 298 13.06 -9.18 -0.14
N ARG A 299 13.22 -8.07 0.57
CA ARG A 299 13.69 -8.07 1.95
C ARG A 299 12.96 -7.03 2.76
N LEU A 300 12.58 -7.36 3.99
CA LEU A 300 12.15 -6.39 4.98
C LEU A 300 13.25 -5.33 5.19
N ASP A 301 12.91 -4.07 5.01
CA ASP A 301 13.81 -2.92 5.22
C ASP A 301 13.53 -2.27 6.58
N GLN A 302 12.23 -2.04 6.89
CA GLN A 302 11.75 -1.46 8.15
C GLN A 302 10.33 -1.90 8.48
N ALA A 303 10.01 -1.89 9.79
CA ALA A 303 8.65 -1.80 10.29
C ALA A 303 8.52 -0.48 11.07
N VAL A 304 7.78 0.47 10.53
CA VAL A 304 7.61 1.81 11.10
C VAL A 304 6.36 1.81 11.96
N THR A 305 6.49 2.09 13.24
CA THR A 305 5.33 2.25 14.13
C THR A 305 4.56 3.50 13.75
N THR A 306 3.25 3.35 13.57
CA THR A 306 2.32 4.43 13.27
C THR A 306 1.21 4.50 14.32
N ARG A 307 0.06 5.08 13.99
CA ARG A 307 -1.10 5.06 14.88
C ARG A 307 -2.09 3.97 14.46
N PRO A 308 -2.85 3.41 15.39
CA PRO A 308 -3.95 2.50 15.06
C PRO A 308 -4.87 3.12 14.01
N MET A 309 -5.45 2.29 13.17
CA MET A 309 -6.37 2.67 12.09
C MET A 309 -5.77 3.46 10.92
N ALA A 310 -4.49 3.82 10.95
CA ALA A 310 -3.79 4.42 9.81
C ALA A 310 -3.55 3.35 8.72
N ARG A 311 -4.61 3.01 7.96
CA ARG A 311 -4.65 1.84 7.07
C ARG A 311 -4.42 2.13 5.59
N THR A 312 -4.64 3.38 5.18
CA THR A 312 -4.44 3.84 3.79
C THR A 312 -3.36 4.91 3.75
N MET A 313 -2.66 5.00 2.63
CA MET A 313 -1.50 5.88 2.53
C MET A 313 -1.36 6.49 1.14
N ALA A 314 -0.62 7.61 1.07
CA ALA A 314 -0.08 8.16 -0.16
C ALA A 314 1.41 8.45 0.00
N PHE A 315 2.15 8.51 -1.10
CA PHE A 315 3.60 8.69 -1.09
C PHE A 315 4.03 9.87 -1.95
N ASP A 316 4.94 10.69 -1.41
CA ASP A 316 5.65 11.73 -2.12
C ASP A 316 7.06 11.24 -2.45
N ALA A 317 7.23 10.74 -3.68
CA ALA A 317 8.50 10.17 -4.12
C ALA A 317 9.63 11.21 -4.27
N ARG A 318 9.27 12.50 -4.46
CA ARG A 318 10.24 13.59 -4.60
C ARG A 318 10.97 13.89 -3.28
N HIS A 319 10.24 13.79 -2.16
CA HIS A 319 10.76 14.13 -0.83
C HIS A 319 10.96 12.90 0.05
N ASP A 320 10.83 11.69 -0.49
CA ASP A 320 10.94 10.40 0.23
C ASP A 320 10.13 10.40 1.54
N ARG A 321 8.82 10.69 1.42
CA ARG A 321 7.89 10.78 2.56
C ARG A 321 6.53 10.19 2.24
N PHE A 322 5.84 9.69 3.25
CA PHE A 322 4.49 9.18 3.11
C PHE A 322 3.53 9.84 4.09
N PHE A 323 2.26 9.79 3.72
CA PHE A 323 1.16 10.35 4.46
C PHE A 323 0.20 9.25 4.89
N LEU A 324 -0.27 9.35 6.11
CA LEU A 324 -1.32 8.50 6.68
C LEU A 324 -2.36 9.42 7.34
N VAL A 325 -3.56 8.90 7.53
CA VAL A 325 -4.60 9.57 8.31
C VAL A 325 -5.22 8.60 9.29
N THR A 326 -5.68 9.11 10.42
CA THR A 326 -6.41 8.35 11.43
C THR A 326 -7.23 9.31 12.31
N ALA A 327 -8.08 8.76 13.17
CA ALA A 327 -8.79 9.51 14.21
C ALA A 327 -8.86 8.68 15.47
N GLN A 328 -9.15 9.31 16.61
CA GLN A 328 -9.44 8.60 17.86
C GLN A 328 -10.86 8.04 17.80
N GLY A 329 -11.03 6.85 18.36
CA GLY A 329 -12.32 6.20 18.35
C GLY A 329 -12.43 5.08 19.38
N VAL A 330 -13.63 4.53 19.48
CA VAL A 330 -13.96 3.42 20.38
C VAL A 330 -14.73 2.35 19.63
N VAL A 331 -14.75 1.15 20.21
CA VAL A 331 -15.69 0.11 19.79
C VAL A 331 -16.97 0.30 20.59
N ASP A 332 -18.06 0.65 19.90
CA ASP A 332 -19.40 0.63 20.45
C ASP A 332 -20.04 -0.72 20.11
N PRO A 333 -20.24 -1.62 21.09
CA PRO A 333 -20.79 -2.95 20.86
C PRO A 333 -22.29 -2.93 20.49
N SER A 334 -22.99 -1.81 20.71
CA SER A 334 -24.38 -1.62 20.30
C SER A 334 -24.53 -1.40 18.80
N ARG A 335 -23.44 -1.04 18.11
CA ARG A 335 -23.38 -0.85 16.66
C ARG A 335 -22.81 -2.09 15.97
N LYS A 336 -23.03 -2.17 14.66
CA LYS A 336 -22.46 -3.25 13.85
C LYS A 336 -20.92 -3.24 13.99
N VAL A 337 -20.38 -4.32 14.53
CA VAL A 337 -18.94 -4.57 14.60
C VAL A 337 -18.57 -5.48 13.44
N ASP A 338 -17.63 -5.06 12.60
CA ASP A 338 -17.10 -5.91 11.53
C ASP A 338 -16.08 -6.90 12.13
N ARG A 339 -16.58 -8.07 12.50
CA ARG A 339 -15.75 -9.15 13.11
C ARG A 339 -14.67 -9.68 12.17
N ALA A 340 -14.82 -9.49 10.86
CA ALA A 340 -13.81 -9.88 9.89
C ALA A 340 -12.56 -8.98 9.94
N VAL A 341 -12.67 -7.82 10.59
CA VAL A 341 -11.57 -6.87 10.69
C VAL A 341 -10.83 -6.99 12.02
N ALA A 342 -11.50 -7.02 13.11
CA ALA A 342 -11.12 -7.38 14.48
C ALA A 342 -12.19 -6.91 15.46
N PRO A 343 -12.40 -7.59 16.60
CA PRO A 343 -13.37 -7.14 17.59
C PRO A 343 -12.99 -5.80 18.26
N PHE A 344 -11.75 -5.33 18.06
CA PHE A 344 -11.22 -4.11 18.65
C PHE A 344 -11.09 -2.95 17.65
N TYR A 345 -11.65 -3.10 16.46
CA TYR A 345 -11.57 -2.07 15.44
C TYR A 345 -12.61 -0.99 15.71
N PRO A 346 -12.25 0.28 15.98
CA PRO A 346 -13.20 1.33 16.28
C PRO A 346 -14.28 1.45 15.21
N ASN A 347 -15.54 1.54 15.64
CA ASN A 347 -16.69 1.78 14.79
C ASN A 347 -17.39 3.11 15.09
N VAL A 348 -16.89 3.83 16.09
CA VAL A 348 -17.26 5.20 16.43
C VAL A 348 -15.99 6.00 16.61
N TYR A 349 -15.90 7.12 15.95
CA TYR A 349 -14.77 8.03 16.04
C TYR A 349 -15.19 9.36 16.65
N PHE A 350 -14.27 10.05 17.31
CA PHE A 350 -14.54 11.31 17.97
C PHE A 350 -14.29 12.48 17.03
N ASP A 351 -15.17 13.48 17.09
CA ASP A 351 -15.00 14.74 16.38
C ASP A 351 -13.70 15.44 16.81
N ASP A 352 -13.17 16.31 15.98
CA ASP A 352 -11.94 17.08 16.21
C ASP A 352 -10.67 16.25 16.49
N THR A 353 -10.68 14.95 16.16
CA THR A 353 -9.52 14.06 16.38
C THR A 353 -8.89 13.54 15.09
N PHE A 354 -9.45 13.90 13.94
CA PHE A 354 -8.89 13.47 12.65
C PHE A 354 -7.52 14.09 12.41
N VAL A 355 -6.52 13.28 12.14
CA VAL A 355 -5.13 13.71 12.05
C VAL A 355 -4.47 13.26 10.75
N VAL A 356 -3.73 14.18 10.12
CA VAL A 356 -2.81 13.89 9.02
C VAL A 356 -1.42 13.67 9.60
N LEU A 357 -0.85 12.51 9.35
CA LEU A 357 0.47 12.09 9.77
C LEU A 357 1.42 12.13 8.58
N THR A 358 2.56 12.81 8.74
CA THR A 358 3.64 12.83 7.74
C THR A 358 4.85 12.09 8.30
N TYR A 359 5.28 11.06 7.61
CA TYR A 359 6.52 10.34 7.89
C TYR A 359 7.51 10.60 6.78
N ALA A 360 8.74 10.91 7.13
CA ALA A 360 9.81 11.08 6.15
C ALA A 360 11.08 10.41 6.61
N LYS A 361 11.92 10.12 5.63
CA LYS A 361 13.23 9.58 5.89
C LYS A 361 14.13 10.66 6.48
N GLU A 362 14.80 10.34 7.56
CA GLU A 362 15.81 11.24 8.13
C GLU A 362 16.99 11.34 7.16
N SER A 363 17.35 12.57 6.76
CA SER A 363 18.62 12.79 6.06
C SER A 363 19.74 12.50 7.03
N GLU A 364 20.74 11.73 6.60
CA GLU A 364 21.97 11.55 7.37
C GLU A 364 22.56 12.95 7.67
N LYS A 365 22.46 13.40 8.93
CA LYS A 365 23.26 14.55 9.36
C LYS A 365 24.70 14.13 9.15
N LYS A 366 25.44 14.79 8.26
CA LYS A 366 26.90 14.72 8.24
C LYS A 366 27.33 14.99 9.68
N GLN A 367 27.81 13.96 10.37
CA GLN A 367 28.51 14.17 11.63
C GLN A 367 29.68 15.06 11.31
N SER A 368 29.57 16.35 11.61
CA SER A 368 30.66 17.26 11.67
C SER A 368 31.60 16.70 12.74
N THR A 369 32.69 16.08 12.32
CA THR A 369 33.83 15.77 13.15
C THR A 369 34.32 17.09 13.77
N ARG A 370 34.03 17.25 15.05
CA ARG A 370 34.77 18.18 15.92
C ARG A 370 36.00 17.48 16.46
#